data_7f420a79bf6c346497d799635fc592fc
#
_entry.id   7f420a79bf6c346497d799635fc592fc
#
_cell.length_a   1.000
_cell.length_b   1.000
_cell.length_c   1.000
_cell.angle_alpha   90.00
_cell.angle_beta   90.00
_cell.angle_gamma   90.00
#
_symmetry.space_group_name_H-M   'P 1'
#
loop_
_entity.id
_entity.type
_entity.pdbx_description
1 polymer ?
#
loop_
_entity_poly.entity_id
_entity_poly.type
_entity_poly.pdbx_seq_one_letter_code
_entity_poly.pdbx_strand_id
1 'polypeptide(L)'
;LLNMRGSDVDNTPVALSYVLAHADGTAELFIAPDKVTPELTQHFGNAVTVRDRADFVPALEAMKGKTVAVDPNHAVAGIFHALETGGAKIVRTDDPTVLPKAIKNAAEQQGHRDAQARDGAAVARFLRWLGIEAPKGGIDELTAAAKLREFREAGGQLKDASFDTISAAAGHAALPHYKVDEDSNIPIPPSSIYLVDSGGQYLDGTTDITRTVWIGPGEPTAEMVERNTRVLKGHIQLDMQKFPDRTSGGALDALAR
;
A
#
# COMPACT_ATOMS: atom_id res chain seq x y z
N LEU A 1 2.52 -15.77 -1.99
CA LEU A 1 2.81 -17.19 -2.23
C LEU A 1 1.81 -18.10 -1.49
N LEU A 2 1.65 -17.94 -0.19
CA LEU A 2 0.82 -18.82 0.66
C LEU A 2 -0.63 -18.32 0.83
N ASN A 3 -1.02 -17.21 0.25
CA ASN A 3 -2.34 -16.58 0.36
C ASN A 3 -2.84 -16.44 1.80
N MET A 4 -1.95 -16.05 2.70
CA MET A 4 -2.25 -15.76 4.10
C MET A 4 -2.26 -14.25 4.36
N ARG A 5 -2.92 -13.82 5.43
CA ARG A 5 -2.97 -12.44 5.90
C ARG A 5 -2.59 -12.39 7.37
N GLY A 6 -2.16 -11.23 7.83
CA GLY A 6 -1.80 -10.96 9.21
C GLY A 6 -1.92 -9.48 9.54
N SER A 7 -1.57 -9.11 10.76
CA SER A 7 -1.71 -7.76 11.29
C SER A 7 -0.40 -7.25 11.94
N ASP A 8 0.76 -7.69 11.44
CA ASP A 8 2.05 -7.31 12.01
C ASP A 8 2.56 -5.95 11.58
N VAL A 9 1.97 -5.39 10.54
CA VAL A 9 2.32 -4.08 10.00
C VAL A 9 1.04 -3.27 9.86
N ASP A 10 1.03 -2.07 10.40
CA ASP A 10 -0.11 -1.16 10.32
C ASP A 10 -0.52 -0.95 8.86
N ASN A 11 -1.83 -0.90 8.62
CA ASN A 11 -2.45 -0.71 7.31
C ASN A 11 -2.08 -1.76 6.23
N THR A 12 -1.28 -2.78 6.59
CA THR A 12 -0.80 -3.78 5.64
C THR A 12 -1.14 -5.19 6.14
N PRO A 13 -1.96 -5.97 5.41
CA PRO A 13 -2.47 -7.25 5.90
C PRO A 13 -1.43 -8.38 5.72
N VAL A 14 -0.27 -8.26 6.36
CA VAL A 14 0.84 -9.22 6.28
C VAL A 14 1.21 -9.79 7.65
N ALA A 15 1.72 -11.00 7.65
CA ALA A 15 2.37 -11.62 8.81
C ALA A 15 3.88 -11.71 8.54
N LEU A 16 4.70 -11.21 9.48
CA LEU A 16 6.15 -11.28 9.39
C LEU A 16 6.62 -12.73 9.55
N SER A 17 7.09 -13.29 8.45
CA SER A 17 7.47 -14.70 8.36
C SER A 17 8.52 -14.91 7.26
N TYR A 18 9.11 -16.10 7.24
CA TYR A 18 9.98 -16.55 6.16
C TYR A 18 9.43 -17.84 5.53
N VAL A 19 9.73 -18.06 4.28
CA VAL A 19 9.32 -19.26 3.56
C VAL A 19 10.53 -19.88 2.87
N LEU A 20 10.73 -21.17 3.06
CA LEU A 20 11.57 -22.01 2.22
C LEU A 20 10.67 -22.80 1.28
N ALA A 21 10.76 -22.51 -0.01
CA ALA A 21 10.03 -23.26 -1.04
C ALA A 21 10.95 -24.35 -1.62
N HIS A 22 10.46 -25.57 -1.67
CA HIS A 22 11.22 -26.71 -2.16
C HIS A 22 10.89 -27.02 -3.63
N ALA A 23 11.83 -27.62 -4.33
CA ALA A 23 11.67 -27.96 -5.75
C ALA A 23 10.57 -29.01 -6.01
N ASP A 24 10.17 -29.76 -5.00
CA ASP A 24 9.07 -30.73 -5.06
C ASP A 24 7.67 -30.12 -4.88
N GLY A 25 7.59 -28.80 -4.69
CA GLY A 25 6.35 -28.06 -4.51
C GLY A 25 5.88 -27.95 -3.06
N THR A 26 6.63 -28.50 -2.10
CA THR A 26 6.37 -28.28 -0.67
C THR A 26 7.03 -26.99 -0.17
N ALA A 27 6.63 -26.52 1.01
CA ALA A 27 7.24 -25.36 1.64
C ALA A 27 7.32 -25.49 3.17
N GLU A 28 8.28 -24.78 3.76
CA GLU A 28 8.33 -24.54 5.21
C GLU A 28 8.03 -23.08 5.48
N LEU A 29 7.06 -22.83 6.35
CA LEU A 29 6.72 -21.49 6.82
C LEU A 29 7.28 -21.30 8.23
N PHE A 30 8.17 -20.32 8.38
CA PHE A 30 8.75 -19.93 9.66
C PHE A 30 8.03 -18.68 10.18
N ILE A 31 7.21 -18.86 11.21
CA ILE A 31 6.34 -17.82 11.77
C ILE A 31 6.28 -17.94 13.29
N ALA A 32 6.02 -16.84 13.99
CA ALA A 32 5.85 -16.86 15.43
C ALA A 32 4.65 -17.77 15.82
N PRO A 33 4.81 -18.66 16.82
CA PRO A 33 3.81 -19.69 17.15
C PRO A 33 2.44 -19.11 17.55
N ASP A 34 2.41 -17.94 18.18
CA ASP A 34 1.20 -17.25 18.61
C ASP A 34 0.30 -16.77 17.44
N LYS A 35 0.83 -16.76 16.21
CA LYS A 35 0.11 -16.41 14.99
C LYS A 35 -0.47 -17.60 14.25
N VAL A 36 -0.17 -18.81 14.70
CA VAL A 36 -0.64 -20.04 14.04
C VAL A 36 -2.00 -20.43 14.59
N THR A 37 -3.03 -20.27 13.76
CA THR A 37 -4.38 -20.69 14.10
C THR A 37 -4.72 -22.06 13.50
N PRO A 38 -5.72 -22.80 14.03
CA PRO A 38 -6.21 -24.02 13.41
C PRO A 38 -6.64 -23.85 11.95
N GLU A 39 -7.29 -22.70 11.65
CA GLU A 39 -7.74 -22.37 10.30
C GLU A 39 -6.56 -22.20 9.33
N LEU A 40 -5.46 -21.57 9.78
CA LEU A 40 -4.25 -21.43 9.00
C LEU A 40 -3.65 -22.79 8.67
N THR A 41 -3.58 -23.69 9.65
CA THR A 41 -3.08 -25.05 9.46
C THR A 41 -3.95 -25.83 8.46
N GLN A 42 -5.28 -25.71 8.59
CA GLN A 42 -6.22 -26.32 7.65
C GLN A 42 -6.07 -25.74 6.22
N HIS A 43 -5.85 -24.43 6.10
CA HIS A 43 -5.63 -23.76 4.80
C HIS A 43 -4.41 -24.31 4.07
N PHE A 44 -3.33 -24.59 4.78
CA PHE A 44 -2.10 -25.12 4.18
C PHE A 44 -2.16 -26.60 3.83
N GLY A 45 -2.98 -27.37 4.53
CA GLY A 45 -3.02 -28.83 4.37
C GLY A 45 -1.64 -29.45 4.59
N ASN A 46 -1.27 -30.39 3.72
CA ASN A 46 0.00 -31.13 3.81
C ASN A 46 1.14 -30.52 2.98
N ALA A 47 0.89 -29.42 2.24
CA ALA A 47 1.88 -28.84 1.35
C ALA A 47 2.85 -27.89 2.08
N VAL A 48 2.46 -27.38 3.25
CA VAL A 48 3.27 -26.43 4.02
C VAL A 48 3.49 -26.93 5.44
N THR A 49 4.73 -27.06 5.83
CA THR A 49 5.12 -27.36 7.22
C THR A 49 5.33 -26.06 7.96
N VAL A 50 4.56 -25.85 9.04
CA VAL A 50 4.71 -24.66 9.89
C VAL A 50 5.78 -24.93 10.95
N ARG A 51 6.71 -23.98 11.11
CA ARG A 51 7.82 -24.03 12.08
C ARG A 51 7.91 -22.72 12.86
N ASP A 52 8.53 -22.78 14.03
CA ASP A 52 8.85 -21.57 14.79
C ASP A 52 9.78 -20.67 13.97
N ARG A 53 9.53 -19.38 14.01
CA ARG A 53 10.37 -18.36 13.35
C ARG A 53 11.83 -18.44 13.82
N ALA A 54 12.09 -18.83 15.07
CA ALA A 54 13.41 -19.01 15.61
C ALA A 54 14.22 -20.09 14.90
N ASP A 55 13.56 -21.08 14.29
CA ASP A 55 14.20 -22.17 13.55
C ASP A 55 14.71 -21.76 12.16
N PHE A 56 14.41 -20.55 11.69
CA PHE A 56 14.73 -20.17 10.31
C PHE A 56 16.24 -20.17 10.04
N VAL A 57 17.04 -19.49 10.88
CA VAL A 57 18.50 -19.45 10.71
C VAL A 57 19.10 -20.84 10.86
N PRO A 58 18.79 -21.63 11.90
CA PRO A 58 19.24 -23.03 11.99
C PRO A 58 18.88 -23.89 10.75
N ALA A 59 17.71 -23.68 10.15
CA ALA A 59 17.31 -24.38 8.95
C ALA A 59 18.19 -24.02 7.74
N LEU A 60 18.59 -22.75 7.61
CA LEU A 60 19.52 -22.29 6.55
C LEU A 60 20.92 -22.90 6.77
N GLU A 61 21.41 -22.92 7.99
CA GLU A 61 22.71 -23.50 8.35
C GLU A 61 22.76 -25.03 8.13
N ALA A 62 21.62 -25.69 8.13
CA ALA A 62 21.48 -27.13 7.82
C ALA A 62 21.49 -27.45 6.32
N MET A 63 21.57 -26.47 5.43
CA MET A 63 21.47 -26.63 3.96
C MET A 63 22.74 -27.14 3.27
N LYS A 64 23.62 -27.88 3.98
CA LYS A 64 24.89 -28.37 3.42
C LYS A 64 24.68 -29.13 2.11
N GLY A 65 25.38 -28.68 1.06
CA GLY A 65 25.35 -29.30 -0.26
C GLY A 65 24.07 -29.07 -1.07
N LYS A 66 23.09 -28.36 -0.51
CA LYS A 66 21.89 -27.94 -1.25
C LYS A 66 22.19 -26.70 -2.10
N THR A 67 21.45 -26.56 -3.20
CA THR A 67 21.47 -25.34 -4.01
C THR A 67 20.24 -24.50 -3.62
N VAL A 68 20.46 -23.24 -3.22
CA VAL A 68 19.42 -22.33 -2.76
C VAL A 68 19.42 -21.07 -3.62
N ALA A 69 18.30 -20.75 -4.24
CA ALA A 69 18.08 -19.51 -4.97
C ALA A 69 17.69 -18.40 -3.97
N VAL A 70 18.38 -17.27 -4.05
CA VAL A 70 18.16 -16.11 -3.16
C VAL A 70 18.23 -14.83 -3.98
N ASP A 71 17.25 -13.95 -3.78
CA ASP A 71 17.23 -12.62 -4.40
C ASP A 71 18.12 -11.65 -3.61
N PRO A 72 19.23 -11.15 -4.19
CA PRO A 72 20.14 -10.26 -3.51
C PRO A 72 19.56 -8.86 -3.25
N ASN A 73 18.47 -8.48 -3.93
CA ASN A 73 17.85 -7.18 -3.79
C ASN A 73 16.82 -7.14 -2.64
N HIS A 74 16.30 -8.31 -2.25
CA HIS A 74 15.24 -8.40 -1.24
C HIS A 74 15.64 -9.19 0.02
N ALA A 75 16.63 -10.09 -0.08
CA ALA A 75 17.10 -10.87 1.06
C ALA A 75 18.13 -10.11 1.90
N VAL A 76 17.98 -10.16 3.21
CA VAL A 76 18.93 -9.55 4.14
C VAL A 76 20.25 -10.32 4.20
N ALA A 77 21.35 -9.62 4.52
CA ALA A 77 22.71 -10.19 4.56
C ALA A 77 22.81 -11.45 5.47
N GLY A 78 22.06 -11.50 6.56
CA GLY A 78 22.03 -12.65 7.48
C GLY A 78 21.62 -13.97 6.81
N ILE A 79 20.76 -13.93 5.79
CA ILE A 79 20.36 -15.13 5.02
C ILE A 79 21.55 -15.68 4.24
N PHE A 80 22.31 -14.82 3.57
CA PHE A 80 23.51 -15.22 2.84
C PHE A 80 24.56 -15.82 3.79
N HIS A 81 24.80 -15.15 4.92
CA HIS A 81 25.76 -15.62 5.92
C HIS A 81 25.37 -17.00 6.50
N ALA A 82 24.11 -17.22 6.85
CA ALA A 82 23.64 -18.51 7.37
C ALA A 82 23.80 -19.65 6.33
N LEU A 83 23.47 -19.39 5.07
CA LEU A 83 23.62 -20.35 3.98
C LEU A 83 25.11 -20.68 3.69
N GLU A 84 25.99 -19.67 3.72
CA GLU A 84 27.44 -19.83 3.55
C GLU A 84 28.03 -20.64 4.70
N THR A 85 27.66 -20.33 5.94
CA THR A 85 28.04 -21.09 7.15
C THR A 85 27.59 -22.54 7.07
N GLY A 86 26.38 -22.78 6.58
CA GLY A 86 25.81 -24.11 6.37
C GLY A 86 26.45 -24.89 5.20
N GLY A 87 27.26 -24.25 4.36
CA GLY A 87 27.85 -24.88 3.19
C GLY A 87 26.88 -25.15 2.05
N ALA A 88 25.86 -24.30 1.90
CA ALA A 88 24.95 -24.30 0.77
C ALA A 88 25.58 -23.67 -0.47
N LYS A 89 25.14 -24.07 -1.66
CA LYS A 89 25.46 -23.40 -2.92
C LYS A 89 24.40 -22.33 -3.18
N ILE A 90 24.78 -21.06 -3.12
CA ILE A 90 23.87 -19.94 -3.35
C ILE A 90 23.82 -19.60 -4.84
N VAL A 91 22.61 -19.52 -5.39
CA VAL A 91 22.35 -18.98 -6.73
C VAL A 91 21.64 -17.63 -6.54
N ARG A 92 22.32 -16.55 -6.92
CA ARG A 92 21.77 -15.19 -6.89
C ARG A 92 20.85 -15.02 -8.10
N THR A 93 19.56 -14.77 -7.87
CA THR A 93 18.56 -14.59 -8.92
C THR A 93 17.41 -13.74 -8.38
N ASP A 94 16.67 -13.12 -9.27
CA ASP A 94 15.46 -12.39 -8.88
C ASP A 94 14.42 -13.35 -8.25
N ASP A 95 13.65 -12.86 -7.29
CA ASP A 95 12.57 -13.63 -6.67
C ASP A 95 11.52 -14.01 -7.73
N PRO A 96 11.32 -15.32 -7.99
CA PRO A 96 10.40 -15.78 -9.03
C PRO A 96 8.92 -15.46 -8.74
N THR A 97 8.59 -15.01 -7.54
CA THR A 97 7.21 -14.66 -7.15
C THR A 97 6.82 -13.23 -7.49
N VAL A 98 7.78 -12.32 -7.71
CA VAL A 98 7.53 -10.88 -7.90
C VAL A 98 6.69 -10.63 -9.15
N LEU A 99 7.12 -11.12 -10.30
CA LEU A 99 6.43 -10.88 -11.55
C LEU A 99 5.05 -11.57 -11.62
N PRO A 100 4.88 -12.86 -11.26
CA PRO A 100 3.57 -13.49 -11.22
C PRO A 100 2.59 -12.82 -10.27
N LYS A 101 3.05 -12.28 -9.13
CA LYS A 101 2.21 -11.51 -8.20
C LYS A 101 1.82 -10.15 -8.79
N ALA A 102 2.69 -9.51 -9.54
CA ALA A 102 2.42 -8.22 -10.19
C ALA A 102 1.38 -8.34 -11.31
N ILE A 103 1.32 -9.47 -12.01
CA ILE A 103 0.35 -9.75 -13.06
C ILE A 103 -0.95 -10.28 -12.44
N LYS A 104 -1.97 -9.40 -12.36
CA LYS A 104 -3.26 -9.73 -11.76
C LYS A 104 -4.07 -10.65 -12.68
N ASN A 105 -4.65 -11.70 -12.12
CA ASN A 105 -5.61 -12.56 -12.80
C ASN A 105 -6.99 -11.88 -12.96
N ALA A 106 -7.93 -12.53 -13.65
CA ALA A 106 -9.24 -11.94 -13.93
C ALA A 106 -10.05 -11.64 -12.64
N ALA A 107 -9.95 -12.49 -11.62
CA ALA A 107 -10.65 -12.29 -10.34
C ALA A 107 -10.07 -11.08 -9.58
N GLU A 108 -8.74 -10.96 -9.52
CA GLU A 108 -8.07 -9.83 -8.91
C GLU A 108 -8.36 -8.51 -9.65
N GLN A 109 -8.39 -8.53 -10.99
CA GLN A 109 -8.75 -7.36 -11.80
C GLN A 109 -10.19 -6.92 -11.54
N GLN A 110 -11.14 -7.85 -11.45
CA GLN A 110 -12.53 -7.52 -11.14
C GLN A 110 -12.65 -6.99 -9.72
N GLY A 111 -11.99 -7.62 -8.76
CA GLY A 111 -11.95 -7.15 -7.36
C GLY A 111 -11.43 -5.71 -7.25
N HIS A 112 -10.38 -5.37 -7.97
CA HIS A 112 -9.89 -3.98 -8.02
C HIS A 112 -10.93 -3.01 -8.59
N ARG A 113 -11.65 -3.37 -9.66
CA ARG A 113 -12.71 -2.52 -10.21
C ARG A 113 -13.83 -2.30 -9.20
N ASP A 114 -14.25 -3.36 -8.51
CA ASP A 114 -15.32 -3.31 -7.51
C ASP A 114 -14.90 -2.49 -6.27
N ALA A 115 -13.66 -2.68 -5.80
CA ALA A 115 -13.10 -1.89 -4.70
C ALA A 115 -13.01 -0.41 -5.07
N GLN A 116 -12.51 -0.06 -6.27
CA GLN A 116 -12.42 1.32 -6.74
C GLN A 116 -13.80 1.97 -6.90
N ALA A 117 -14.79 1.26 -7.39
CA ALA A 117 -16.16 1.79 -7.53
C ALA A 117 -16.78 2.08 -6.15
N ARG A 118 -16.60 1.17 -5.20
CA ARG A 118 -17.09 1.28 -3.82
C ARG A 118 -16.43 2.43 -3.08
N ASP A 119 -15.12 2.47 -3.10
CA ASP A 119 -14.33 3.49 -2.42
C ASP A 119 -14.50 4.87 -3.07
N GLY A 120 -14.53 4.92 -4.38
CA GLY A 120 -14.80 6.14 -5.13
C GLY A 120 -16.16 6.76 -4.78
N ALA A 121 -17.17 5.94 -4.52
CA ALA A 121 -18.46 6.43 -4.03
C ALA A 121 -18.37 7.02 -2.62
N ALA A 122 -17.58 6.44 -1.73
CA ALA A 122 -17.32 6.98 -0.38
C ALA A 122 -16.57 8.33 -0.46
N VAL A 123 -15.53 8.41 -1.27
CA VAL A 123 -14.77 9.65 -1.52
C VAL A 123 -15.65 10.73 -2.14
N ALA A 124 -16.50 10.40 -3.11
CA ALA A 124 -17.42 11.36 -3.72
C ALA A 124 -18.42 11.94 -2.71
N ARG A 125 -18.97 11.10 -1.80
CA ARG A 125 -19.81 11.56 -0.70
C ARG A 125 -19.06 12.48 0.25
N PHE A 126 -17.84 12.11 0.61
CA PHE A 126 -16.97 12.92 1.45
C PHE A 126 -16.68 14.28 0.82
N LEU A 127 -16.26 14.33 -0.45
CA LEU A 127 -15.97 15.59 -1.14
C LEU A 127 -17.22 16.50 -1.23
N ARG A 128 -18.39 15.91 -1.48
CA ARG A 128 -19.65 16.66 -1.42
C ARG A 128 -19.93 17.21 -0.04
N TRP A 129 -19.79 16.39 1.02
CA TRP A 129 -19.96 16.83 2.40
C TRP A 129 -18.98 17.95 2.75
N LEU A 130 -17.69 17.75 2.44
CA LEU A 130 -16.65 18.75 2.70
C LEU A 130 -16.93 20.09 2.03
N GLY A 131 -17.34 20.07 0.75
CA GLY A 131 -17.68 21.28 0.00
C GLY A 131 -18.89 22.05 0.55
N ILE A 132 -19.77 21.38 1.31
CA ILE A 132 -20.93 21.99 1.96
C ILE A 132 -20.61 22.49 3.37
N GLU A 133 -19.88 21.69 4.14
CA GLU A 133 -19.68 21.93 5.58
C GLU A 133 -18.43 22.78 5.89
N ALA A 134 -17.31 22.52 5.20
CA ALA A 134 -16.06 23.23 5.49
C ALA A 134 -16.15 24.77 5.31
N PRO A 135 -16.87 25.31 4.29
CA PRO A 135 -17.04 26.76 4.15
C PRO A 135 -17.81 27.42 5.31
N LYS A 136 -18.55 26.65 6.09
CA LYS A 136 -19.27 27.17 7.26
C LYS A 136 -18.36 27.37 8.48
N GLY A 137 -17.14 26.82 8.43
CA GLY A 137 -16.21 26.77 9.57
C GLY A 137 -16.47 25.59 10.51
N GLY A 138 -15.52 25.34 11.40
CA GLY A 138 -15.63 24.29 12.43
C GLY A 138 -15.21 22.90 12.00
N ILE A 139 -14.72 22.72 10.78
CA ILE A 139 -14.08 21.49 10.31
C ILE A 139 -12.57 21.68 10.33
N ASP A 140 -11.88 20.72 10.94
CA ASP A 140 -10.42 20.63 10.95
C ASP A 140 -9.93 19.38 10.20
N GLU A 141 -8.61 19.22 10.09
CA GLU A 141 -7.99 18.13 9.35
C GLU A 141 -8.33 16.76 9.94
N LEU A 142 -8.34 16.61 11.28
CA LEU A 142 -8.69 15.36 11.96
C LEU A 142 -10.16 15.01 11.76
N THR A 143 -11.05 15.98 11.91
CA THR A 143 -12.49 15.82 11.69
C THR A 143 -12.78 15.39 10.25
N ALA A 144 -12.08 15.99 9.27
CA ALA A 144 -12.23 15.63 7.87
C ALA A 144 -11.74 14.19 7.59
N ALA A 145 -10.59 13.81 8.14
CA ALA A 145 -10.07 12.44 8.01
C ALA A 145 -11.02 11.40 8.64
N ALA A 146 -11.51 11.67 9.85
CA ALA A 146 -12.49 10.80 10.53
C ALA A 146 -13.78 10.67 9.72
N LYS A 147 -14.25 11.76 9.14
CA LYS A 147 -15.48 11.75 8.31
C LYS A 147 -15.33 10.93 7.04
N LEU A 148 -14.19 10.99 6.40
CA LEU A 148 -13.91 10.14 5.24
C LEU A 148 -13.92 8.65 5.63
N ARG A 149 -13.33 8.30 6.77
CA ARG A 149 -13.38 6.93 7.30
C ARG A 149 -14.80 6.48 7.55
N GLU A 150 -15.65 7.30 8.17
CA GLU A 150 -17.07 6.99 8.37
C GLU A 150 -17.82 6.66 7.05
N PHE A 151 -17.55 7.43 5.97
CA PHE A 151 -18.15 7.16 4.67
C PHE A 151 -17.70 5.82 4.07
N ARG A 152 -16.46 5.42 4.30
CA ARG A 152 -15.94 4.10 3.89
C ARG A 152 -16.54 2.97 4.71
N GLU A 153 -16.63 3.13 6.03
CA GLU A 153 -17.22 2.17 6.96
C GLU A 153 -18.70 1.93 6.68
N ALA A 154 -19.43 2.98 6.32
CA ALA A 154 -20.83 2.89 5.93
C ALA A 154 -21.06 2.00 4.69
N GLY A 155 -20.04 1.73 3.90
CA GLY A 155 -20.06 0.75 2.81
C GLY A 155 -20.03 -0.72 3.26
N GLY A 156 -19.73 -0.99 4.54
CA GLY A 156 -19.78 -2.30 5.19
C GLY A 156 -18.69 -3.31 4.79
N GLN A 157 -17.75 -2.94 3.92
CA GLN A 157 -16.73 -3.86 3.39
C GLN A 157 -15.29 -3.41 3.68
N LEU A 158 -15.10 -2.24 4.28
CA LEU A 158 -13.78 -1.76 4.70
C LEU A 158 -13.21 -2.71 5.75
N LYS A 159 -11.95 -3.10 5.55
CA LYS A 159 -11.17 -3.89 6.54
C LYS A 159 -10.30 -3.00 7.38
N ASP A 160 -9.60 -2.06 6.73
CA ASP A 160 -8.78 -1.04 7.37
C ASP A 160 -8.45 0.09 6.37
N ALA A 161 -7.78 1.14 6.82
CA ALA A 161 -7.11 2.07 5.91
C ALA A 161 -5.96 1.37 5.18
N SER A 162 -5.66 1.78 3.95
CA SER A 162 -4.49 1.27 3.23
C SER A 162 -3.19 1.99 3.64
N PHE A 163 -3.32 3.18 4.19
CA PHE A 163 -2.28 3.98 4.84
C PHE A 163 -2.94 5.06 5.71
N ASP A 164 -2.17 5.71 6.58
CA ASP A 164 -2.67 6.82 7.38
C ASP A 164 -3.14 7.96 6.47
N THR A 165 -4.37 8.40 6.64
CA THR A 165 -4.95 9.44 5.79
C THR A 165 -4.16 10.74 5.91
N ILE A 166 -3.70 11.27 4.80
CA ILE A 166 -3.19 12.62 4.68
C ILE A 166 -4.38 13.56 4.52
N SER A 167 -4.61 14.40 5.50
CA SER A 167 -5.68 15.41 5.53
C SER A 167 -5.01 16.75 5.79
N ALA A 168 -4.86 17.56 4.74
CA ALA A 168 -3.93 18.68 4.74
C ALA A 168 -4.57 19.96 4.22
N ALA A 169 -4.68 20.97 5.08
CA ALA A 169 -5.26 22.26 4.76
C ALA A 169 -4.16 23.30 4.45
N ALA A 170 -4.41 24.16 3.49
CA ALA A 170 -3.54 25.30 3.13
C ALA A 170 -2.06 24.88 2.98
N GLY A 171 -1.17 25.42 3.81
CA GLY A 171 0.28 25.16 3.76
C GLY A 171 0.68 23.72 4.07
N HIS A 172 -0.10 22.98 4.86
CA HIS A 172 0.15 21.55 5.13
C HIS A 172 0.05 20.69 3.87
N ALA A 173 -0.75 21.10 2.88
CA ALA A 173 -0.86 20.42 1.60
C ALA A 173 0.44 20.42 0.76
N ALA A 174 1.42 21.22 1.14
CA ALA A 174 2.74 21.25 0.49
C ALA A 174 3.74 20.23 1.11
N LEU A 175 3.38 19.56 2.19
CA LEU A 175 4.23 18.60 2.89
C LEU A 175 3.93 17.18 2.38
N PRO A 176 4.85 16.54 1.62
CA PRO A 176 4.68 15.16 1.23
C PRO A 176 4.57 14.26 2.46
N HIS A 177 3.62 13.29 2.43
CA HIS A 177 3.37 12.38 3.54
C HIS A 177 3.06 13.07 4.87
N TYR A 178 2.39 14.25 4.80
CA TYR A 178 1.92 14.93 6.01
C TYR A 178 1.04 14.00 6.83
N LYS A 179 1.37 13.89 8.13
CA LYS A 179 0.56 13.13 9.08
C LYS A 179 -0.01 14.11 10.09
N VAL A 180 -1.33 14.29 10.05
CA VAL A 180 -2.04 15.10 11.03
C VAL A 180 -2.11 14.37 12.37
N ASP A 181 -1.84 15.09 13.45
CA ASP A 181 -2.02 14.67 14.83
C ASP A 181 -2.65 15.80 15.65
N GLU A 182 -2.83 15.60 16.95
CA GLU A 182 -3.45 16.59 17.84
C GLU A 182 -2.66 17.90 17.91
N ASP A 183 -1.32 17.84 17.78
CA ASP A 183 -0.45 19.01 17.88
C ASP A 183 -0.38 19.81 16.57
N SER A 184 -0.44 19.11 15.43
CA SER A 184 -0.35 19.71 14.10
C SER A 184 -1.69 20.10 13.49
N ASN A 185 -2.81 19.59 14.03
CA ASN A 185 -4.16 19.78 13.52
C ASN A 185 -4.55 21.26 13.41
N ILE A 186 -5.00 21.68 12.25
CA ILE A 186 -5.53 23.04 12.03
C ILE A 186 -6.95 23.02 11.48
N PRO A 187 -7.75 24.06 11.76
CA PRO A 187 -9.02 24.25 11.06
C PRO A 187 -8.79 24.38 9.56
N ILE A 188 -9.69 23.82 8.76
CA ILE A 188 -9.69 24.02 7.31
C ILE A 188 -10.19 25.45 7.03
N PRO A 189 -9.32 26.36 6.56
CA PRO A 189 -9.74 27.74 6.36
C PRO A 189 -10.68 27.86 5.16
N PRO A 190 -11.69 28.74 5.20
CA PRO A 190 -12.42 29.12 4.01
C PRO A 190 -11.52 29.81 3.00
N SER A 191 -11.89 29.78 1.73
CA SER A 191 -11.12 30.37 0.62
C SER A 191 -9.67 29.85 0.55
N SER A 192 -9.51 28.52 0.74
CA SER A 192 -8.22 27.83 0.70
C SER A 192 -8.28 26.54 -0.09
N ILE A 193 -7.13 25.94 -0.32
CA ILE A 193 -7.05 24.56 -0.84
C ILE A 193 -6.97 23.56 0.31
N TYR A 194 -7.57 22.39 0.07
CA TYR A 194 -7.46 21.23 0.93
C TYR A 194 -7.07 20.03 0.10
N LEU A 195 -6.07 19.29 0.58
CA LEU A 195 -5.61 18.05 -0.01
C LEU A 195 -6.01 16.90 0.90
N VAL A 196 -6.57 15.86 0.33
CA VAL A 196 -6.80 14.57 0.97
C VAL A 196 -6.17 13.48 0.13
N ASP A 197 -5.35 12.66 0.79
CA ASP A 197 -4.77 11.45 0.22
C ASP A 197 -5.07 10.30 1.16
N SER A 198 -5.75 9.28 0.65
CA SER A 198 -6.34 8.25 1.49
C SER A 198 -6.70 7.00 0.70
N GLY A 199 -6.79 5.90 1.39
CA GLY A 199 -7.23 4.66 0.77
C GLY A 199 -7.82 3.66 1.76
N GLY A 200 -8.38 2.59 1.24
CA GLY A 200 -8.97 1.51 2.02
C GLY A 200 -8.47 0.14 1.60
N GLN A 201 -8.32 -0.74 2.59
CA GLN A 201 -8.11 -2.17 2.40
C GLN A 201 -9.46 -2.88 2.34
N TYR A 202 -9.67 -3.64 1.28
CA TYR A 202 -10.82 -4.50 1.06
C TYR A 202 -10.35 -5.93 0.79
N LEU A 203 -11.22 -6.93 0.92
CA LEU A 203 -10.86 -8.32 0.59
C LEU A 203 -10.51 -8.50 -0.89
N ASP A 204 -11.10 -7.69 -1.74
CA ASP A 204 -11.02 -7.76 -3.19
C ASP A 204 -10.09 -6.73 -3.83
N GLY A 205 -9.58 -5.76 -3.07
CA GLY A 205 -8.62 -4.78 -3.58
C GLY A 205 -8.18 -3.75 -2.55
N THR A 206 -7.17 -2.99 -2.94
CA THR A 206 -6.64 -1.85 -2.17
C THR A 206 -6.85 -0.58 -2.99
N THR A 207 -7.29 0.49 -2.35
CA THR A 207 -7.45 1.81 -2.99
C THR A 207 -6.43 2.81 -2.45
N ASP A 208 -6.13 3.78 -3.29
CA ASP A 208 -5.23 4.91 -3.03
C ASP A 208 -5.71 6.06 -3.91
N ILE A 209 -6.27 7.11 -3.29
CA ILE A 209 -6.95 8.20 -4.00
C ILE A 209 -6.55 9.53 -3.39
N THR A 210 -5.91 10.39 -4.18
CA THR A 210 -5.59 11.77 -3.82
C THR A 210 -6.52 12.74 -4.50
N ARG A 211 -7.00 13.78 -3.78
CA ARG A 211 -7.71 14.93 -4.34
C ARG A 211 -7.28 16.21 -3.68
N THR A 212 -7.03 17.22 -4.51
CA THR A 212 -6.85 18.61 -4.06
C THR A 212 -8.07 19.41 -4.51
N VAL A 213 -8.76 20.04 -3.55
CA VAL A 213 -10.01 20.77 -3.80
C VAL A 213 -9.98 22.17 -3.23
N TRP A 214 -10.75 23.06 -3.86
CA TRP A 214 -11.00 24.38 -3.33
C TRP A 214 -12.11 24.36 -2.26
N ILE A 215 -11.86 25.00 -1.14
CA ILE A 215 -12.84 25.22 -0.07
C ILE A 215 -13.35 26.66 -0.19
N GLY A 216 -14.60 26.81 -0.63
CA GLY A 216 -15.25 28.14 -0.77
C GLY A 216 -15.29 28.94 0.54
N PRO A 217 -15.89 30.12 0.53
CA PRO A 217 -16.53 30.77 -0.62
C PRO A 217 -15.52 31.44 -1.56
N GLY A 218 -16.03 31.90 -2.71
CA GLY A 218 -15.24 32.64 -3.72
C GLY A 218 -14.45 31.73 -4.64
N GLU A 219 -13.66 32.36 -5.49
CA GLU A 219 -12.85 31.68 -6.51
C GLU A 219 -11.39 31.58 -6.07
N PRO A 220 -10.65 30.53 -6.46
CA PRO A 220 -9.22 30.45 -6.24
C PRO A 220 -8.48 31.59 -6.98
N THR A 221 -7.32 31.94 -6.47
CA THR A 221 -6.49 32.99 -7.13
C THR A 221 -6.03 32.51 -8.51
N ALA A 222 -5.73 33.47 -9.41
CA ALA A 222 -5.20 33.16 -10.73
C ALA A 222 -3.91 32.30 -10.66
N GLU A 223 -3.06 32.51 -9.66
CA GLU A 223 -1.85 31.76 -9.43
C GLU A 223 -2.19 30.28 -9.06
N MET A 224 -3.16 30.05 -8.18
CA MET A 224 -3.59 28.70 -7.80
C MET A 224 -4.15 27.96 -9.01
N VAL A 225 -4.98 28.60 -9.83
CA VAL A 225 -5.52 28.05 -11.06
C VAL A 225 -4.41 27.69 -12.04
N GLU A 226 -3.45 28.60 -12.23
CA GLU A 226 -2.32 28.38 -13.13
C GLU A 226 -1.47 27.19 -12.68
N ARG A 227 -1.07 27.15 -11.41
CA ARG A 227 -0.25 26.06 -10.85
C ARG A 227 -0.95 24.70 -10.94
N ASN A 228 -2.22 24.64 -10.55
CA ASN A 228 -3.03 23.41 -10.66
C ASN A 228 -3.14 22.96 -12.12
N THR A 229 -3.35 23.87 -13.05
CA THR A 229 -3.42 23.57 -14.48
C THR A 229 -2.09 23.03 -15.02
N ARG A 230 -0.95 23.59 -14.59
CA ARG A 230 0.37 23.09 -14.98
C ARG A 230 0.60 21.66 -14.48
N VAL A 231 0.30 21.40 -13.20
CA VAL A 231 0.40 20.04 -12.62
C VAL A 231 -0.49 19.07 -13.37
N LEU A 232 -1.74 19.43 -13.65
CA LEU A 232 -2.66 18.60 -14.43
C LEU A 232 -2.13 18.32 -15.84
N LYS A 233 -1.55 19.30 -16.51
CA LYS A 233 -0.93 19.12 -17.84
C LYS A 233 0.23 18.12 -17.77
N GLY A 234 1.11 18.25 -16.78
CA GLY A 234 2.22 17.30 -16.56
C GLY A 234 1.72 15.89 -16.29
N HIS A 235 0.70 15.74 -15.45
CA HIS A 235 0.05 14.48 -15.17
C HIS A 235 -0.52 13.81 -16.43
N ILE A 236 -1.32 14.55 -17.21
CA ILE A 236 -1.89 14.07 -18.47
C ILE A 236 -0.77 13.70 -19.46
N GLN A 237 0.29 14.52 -19.54
CA GLN A 237 1.39 14.26 -20.44
C GLN A 237 2.09 12.94 -20.12
N LEU A 238 2.30 12.64 -18.83
CA LEU A 238 2.88 11.38 -18.37
C LEU A 238 1.94 10.20 -18.64
N ASP A 239 0.67 10.35 -18.31
CA ASP A 239 -0.35 9.29 -18.43
C ASP A 239 -0.59 8.85 -19.90
N MET A 240 -0.44 9.78 -20.84
CA MET A 240 -0.58 9.52 -22.27
C MET A 240 0.64 8.86 -22.92
N GLN A 241 1.76 8.70 -22.22
CA GLN A 241 2.99 8.24 -22.85
C GLN A 241 2.96 6.75 -23.20
N LYS A 242 3.54 6.44 -24.35
CA LYS A 242 3.88 5.09 -24.77
C LYS A 242 5.40 4.98 -24.79
N PHE A 243 5.94 4.00 -24.10
CA PHE A 243 7.38 3.84 -23.97
C PHE A 243 7.77 2.36 -24.08
N PRO A 244 9.04 2.08 -24.50
CA PRO A 244 9.55 0.72 -24.58
C PRO A 244 9.60 0.02 -23.23
N ASP A 245 9.59 -1.30 -23.28
CA ASP A 245 9.86 -2.14 -22.10
C ASP A 245 11.12 -1.70 -21.38
N ARG A 246 11.13 -1.79 -20.04
CA ARG A 246 12.24 -1.41 -19.16
C ARG A 246 12.59 0.09 -19.14
N THR A 247 11.73 0.95 -19.64
CA THR A 247 11.89 2.39 -19.44
C THR A 247 11.69 2.71 -17.95
N SER A 248 12.67 3.36 -17.33
CA SER A 248 12.60 3.75 -15.93
C SER A 248 11.70 4.97 -15.73
N GLY A 249 11.08 5.10 -14.54
CA GLY A 249 10.33 6.31 -14.16
C GLY A 249 11.17 7.59 -14.27
N GLY A 250 12.49 7.52 -13.96
CA GLY A 250 13.40 8.63 -14.11
C GLY A 250 13.55 9.13 -15.56
N ALA A 251 13.38 8.26 -16.55
CA ALA A 251 13.40 8.67 -17.96
C ALA A 251 12.12 9.43 -18.37
N LEU A 252 11.02 9.24 -17.65
CA LEU A 252 9.72 9.86 -17.92
C LEU A 252 9.48 11.11 -17.07
N ASP A 253 10.26 11.34 -16.00
CA ASP A 253 10.10 12.42 -15.03
C ASP A 253 10.06 13.82 -15.68
N ALA A 254 10.85 14.02 -16.73
CA ALA A 254 10.87 15.30 -17.46
C ALA A 254 9.52 15.68 -18.09
N LEU A 255 8.61 14.72 -18.30
CA LEU A 255 7.30 14.95 -18.87
C LEU A 255 6.31 15.52 -17.84
N ALA A 256 6.52 15.22 -16.57
CA ALA A 256 5.72 15.72 -15.46
C ALA A 256 6.21 17.07 -14.92
N ARG A 257 7.46 17.44 -15.18
CA ARG A 257 8.11 18.73 -14.79
C ARG A 257 7.98 19.75 -15.88
#